data_72ad617ea02e6cdf1846349c17dea11a
#
_entry.id   72ad617ea02e6cdf1846349c17dea11a
#
_cell.length_a   1.000
_cell.length_b   1.000
_cell.length_c   1.000
_cell.angle_alpha   90.00
_cell.angle_beta   90.00
_cell.angle_gamma   90.00
#
_symmetry.space_group_name_H-M   'P 1'
#
loop_
_entity.id
_entity.type
_entity.pdbx_description
1 polymer ?
#
loop_
_entity_poly.entity_id
_entity_poly.type
_entity_poly.pdbx_seq_one_letter_code
_entity_poly.pdbx_strand_id
1 'polypeptide(L)'
;NPGEAYVYANRAITEADMGDYKAAEKDYSKALIIDKNLLPAYLNRAIMREKLGDQEGAIADCNMAIKLNMFSDDAYGLRGYLRLQAKEYHDAIEDYNKALKINPENKRILMSRAITWYEMKKYPEALEDYTAVLKVDSTYAYAYYNRALLRSEIGDVNNAIQDFDQVLEMNP
;
A
#
# COMPACT_ATOMS: atom_id res chain seq x y z
N ASN A 1 16.08 -15.72 -22.75
CA ASN A 1 15.08 -15.14 -23.66
C ASN A 1 14.12 -14.24 -22.87
N PRO A 2 14.10 -12.92 -23.10
CA PRO A 2 13.21 -12.02 -22.35
C PRO A 2 11.73 -12.42 -22.40
N GLY A 3 11.27 -12.98 -23.54
CA GLY A 3 9.89 -13.46 -23.64
C GLY A 3 9.54 -14.56 -22.64
N GLU A 4 10.49 -15.38 -22.25
CA GLU A 4 10.30 -16.44 -21.26
C GLU A 4 10.10 -15.86 -19.83
N ALA A 5 10.77 -14.74 -19.51
CA ALA A 5 10.57 -14.06 -18.23
C ALA A 5 9.11 -13.59 -18.06
N TYR A 6 8.52 -13.02 -19.11
CA TYR A 6 7.11 -12.61 -19.11
C TYR A 6 6.15 -13.80 -19.00
N VAL A 7 6.46 -14.95 -19.60
CA VAL A 7 5.64 -16.17 -19.47
C VAL A 7 5.58 -16.62 -18.00
N TYR A 8 6.73 -16.67 -17.31
CA TYR A 8 6.76 -17.00 -15.88
C TYR A 8 6.01 -15.95 -15.07
N ALA A 9 6.22 -14.65 -15.32
CA ALA A 9 5.53 -13.59 -14.60
C ALA A 9 4.00 -13.64 -14.77
N ASN A 10 3.51 -13.90 -15.98
CA ASN A 10 2.07 -14.02 -16.25
C ASN A 10 1.47 -15.27 -15.62
N ARG A 11 2.19 -16.39 -15.59
CA ARG A 11 1.73 -17.59 -14.89
C ARG A 11 1.65 -17.34 -13.38
N ALA A 12 2.64 -16.65 -12.82
CA ALA A 12 2.65 -16.26 -11.41
C ALA A 12 1.44 -15.40 -11.03
N ILE A 13 0.98 -14.50 -11.91
CA ILE A 13 -0.26 -13.73 -11.68
C ILE A 13 -1.45 -14.69 -11.54
N THR A 14 -1.60 -15.65 -12.46
CA THR A 14 -2.69 -16.63 -12.41
C THR A 14 -2.63 -17.49 -11.15
N GLU A 15 -1.42 -17.93 -10.74
CA GLU A 15 -1.21 -18.70 -9.51
C GLU A 15 -1.59 -17.87 -8.27
N ALA A 16 -1.24 -16.58 -8.26
CA ALA A 16 -1.61 -15.65 -7.18
C ALA A 16 -3.13 -15.45 -7.09
N ASP A 17 -3.82 -15.33 -8.24
CA ASP A 17 -5.29 -15.20 -8.31
C ASP A 17 -5.99 -16.48 -7.80
N MET A 18 -5.35 -17.63 -7.94
CA MET A 18 -5.81 -18.91 -7.37
C MET A 18 -5.46 -19.07 -5.88
N GLY A 19 -4.71 -18.12 -5.29
CA GLY A 19 -4.26 -18.17 -3.90
C GLY A 19 -3.01 -19.03 -3.68
N ASP A 20 -2.39 -19.57 -4.73
CA ASP A 20 -1.12 -20.29 -4.61
C ASP A 20 0.08 -19.33 -4.62
N TYR A 21 0.21 -18.60 -3.52
CA TYR A 21 1.27 -17.59 -3.35
C TYR A 21 2.68 -18.20 -3.43
N LYS A 22 2.82 -19.48 -3.05
CA LYS A 22 4.11 -20.16 -3.09
C LYS A 22 4.56 -20.50 -4.51
N ALA A 23 3.64 -20.97 -5.35
CA ALA A 23 3.91 -21.20 -6.76
C ALA A 23 4.22 -19.87 -7.46
N ALA A 24 3.40 -18.84 -7.22
CA ALA A 24 3.59 -17.49 -7.78
C ALA A 24 4.96 -16.90 -7.40
N GLU A 25 5.37 -16.98 -6.13
CA GLU A 25 6.69 -16.52 -5.66
C GLU A 25 7.83 -17.22 -6.43
N LYS A 26 7.72 -18.53 -6.61
CA LYS A 26 8.71 -19.34 -7.34
C LYS A 26 8.78 -18.92 -8.81
N ASP A 27 7.67 -18.65 -9.44
CA ASP A 27 7.65 -18.28 -10.87
C ASP A 27 8.11 -16.83 -11.07
N TYR A 28 7.76 -15.88 -10.20
CA TYR A 28 8.40 -14.55 -10.21
C TYR A 28 9.92 -14.66 -10.01
N SER A 29 10.38 -15.56 -9.14
CA SER A 29 11.82 -15.78 -8.93
C SER A 29 12.51 -16.29 -10.19
N LYS A 30 11.88 -17.18 -10.98
CA LYS A 30 12.40 -17.61 -12.28
C LYS A 30 12.41 -16.48 -13.30
N ALA A 31 11.33 -15.68 -13.36
CA ALA A 31 11.26 -14.52 -14.22
C ALA A 31 12.44 -13.56 -13.94
N LEU A 32 12.73 -13.29 -12.67
CA LEU A 32 13.81 -12.40 -12.24
C LEU A 32 15.23 -12.99 -12.40
N ILE A 33 15.38 -14.32 -12.49
CA ILE A 33 16.63 -14.95 -12.90
C ILE A 33 16.92 -14.69 -14.38
N ILE A 34 15.86 -14.71 -15.22
CA ILE A 34 15.96 -14.50 -16.68
C ILE A 34 16.10 -13.00 -16.99
N ASP A 35 15.29 -12.17 -16.35
CA ASP A 35 15.32 -10.69 -16.53
C ASP A 35 15.33 -9.99 -15.16
N LYS A 36 16.51 -9.52 -14.78
CA LYS A 36 16.74 -8.80 -13.51
C LYS A 36 16.17 -7.38 -13.50
N ASN A 37 15.71 -6.87 -14.64
CA ASN A 37 15.18 -5.51 -14.77
C ASN A 37 13.64 -5.48 -14.79
N LEU A 38 12.98 -6.61 -14.59
CA LEU A 38 11.53 -6.72 -14.61
C LEU A 38 10.92 -6.18 -13.30
N LEU A 39 10.80 -4.84 -13.21
CA LEU A 39 10.31 -4.14 -12.02
C LEU A 39 8.96 -4.69 -11.52
N PRO A 40 7.93 -4.93 -12.37
CA PRO A 40 6.66 -5.47 -11.89
C PRO A 40 6.80 -6.83 -11.19
N ALA A 41 7.76 -7.66 -11.63
CA ALA A 41 7.98 -8.97 -10.99
C ALA A 41 8.54 -8.83 -9.57
N TYR A 42 9.38 -7.82 -9.28
CA TYR A 42 9.82 -7.53 -7.92
C TYR A 42 8.64 -7.11 -7.04
N LEU A 43 7.80 -6.18 -7.49
CA LEU A 43 6.66 -5.71 -6.70
C LEU A 43 5.66 -6.83 -6.41
N ASN A 44 5.33 -7.62 -7.43
CA ASN A 44 4.40 -8.73 -7.26
C ASN A 44 5.00 -9.83 -6.38
N ARG A 45 6.31 -10.14 -6.51
CA ARG A 45 6.97 -11.11 -5.62
C ARG A 45 7.01 -10.59 -4.18
N ALA A 46 7.21 -9.29 -3.97
CA ALA A 46 7.14 -8.69 -2.64
C ALA A 46 5.76 -8.91 -1.99
N ILE A 47 4.67 -8.77 -2.76
CA ILE A 47 3.32 -9.07 -2.28
C ILE A 47 3.16 -10.55 -1.94
N MET A 48 3.68 -11.46 -2.78
CA MET A 48 3.62 -12.90 -2.49
C MET A 48 4.39 -13.25 -1.22
N ARG A 49 5.58 -12.67 -1.05
CA ARG A 49 6.41 -12.86 0.15
C ARG A 49 5.72 -12.32 1.41
N GLU A 50 5.07 -11.18 1.32
CA GLU A 50 4.24 -10.65 2.42
C GLU A 50 3.15 -11.66 2.81
N LYS A 51 2.41 -12.21 1.83
CA LYS A 51 1.39 -13.24 2.08
C LYS A 51 1.96 -14.52 2.68
N LEU A 52 3.21 -14.85 2.40
CA LEU A 52 3.92 -16.00 2.94
C LEU A 52 4.63 -15.72 4.27
N GLY A 53 4.61 -14.48 4.77
CA GLY A 53 5.26 -14.05 6.00
C GLY A 53 6.77 -13.74 5.86
N ASP A 54 7.32 -13.74 4.64
CA ASP A 54 8.71 -13.34 4.35
C ASP A 54 8.80 -11.82 4.18
N GLN A 55 8.72 -11.11 5.30
CA GLN A 55 8.73 -9.65 5.32
C GLN A 55 10.08 -9.06 4.89
N GLU A 56 11.19 -9.68 5.28
CA GLU A 56 12.54 -9.23 4.90
C GLU A 56 12.74 -9.36 3.39
N GLY A 57 12.37 -10.50 2.81
CA GLY A 57 12.42 -10.73 1.37
C GLY A 57 11.52 -9.77 0.59
N ALA A 58 10.33 -9.44 1.12
CA ALA A 58 9.43 -8.47 0.51
C ALA A 58 10.03 -7.06 0.48
N ILE A 59 10.62 -6.59 1.58
CA ILE A 59 11.33 -5.31 1.64
C ILE A 59 12.54 -5.27 0.70
N ALA A 60 13.29 -6.38 0.62
CA ALA A 60 14.41 -6.48 -0.32
C ALA A 60 13.97 -6.34 -1.78
N ASP A 61 12.84 -6.93 -2.16
CA ASP A 61 12.26 -6.78 -3.49
C ASP A 61 11.82 -5.34 -3.77
N CYS A 62 11.17 -4.67 -2.82
CA CYS A 62 10.84 -3.25 -2.94
C CYS A 62 12.10 -2.38 -3.12
N ASN A 63 13.19 -2.69 -2.41
CA ASN A 63 14.47 -1.99 -2.58
C ASN A 63 15.03 -2.17 -4.00
N MET A 64 14.91 -3.36 -4.58
CA MET A 64 15.31 -3.60 -5.96
C MET A 64 14.41 -2.84 -6.95
N ALA A 65 13.09 -2.82 -6.74
CA ALA A 65 12.16 -2.03 -7.56
C ALA A 65 12.51 -0.54 -7.54
N ILE A 66 12.79 0.03 -6.36
CA ILE A 66 13.21 1.44 -6.19
C ILE A 66 14.55 1.71 -6.90
N LYS A 67 15.50 0.76 -6.82
CA LYS A 67 16.78 0.89 -7.53
C LYS A 67 16.61 0.90 -9.05
N LEU A 68 15.65 0.13 -9.57
CA LEU A 68 15.32 0.10 -11.00
C LEU A 68 14.57 1.36 -11.45
N ASN A 69 13.67 1.85 -10.62
CA ASN A 69 12.94 3.09 -10.87
C ASN A 69 12.71 3.87 -9.56
N MET A 70 13.51 4.90 -9.35
CA MET A 70 13.41 5.77 -8.18
C MET A 70 12.16 6.67 -8.16
N PHE A 71 11.37 6.67 -9.24
CA PHE A 71 10.10 7.40 -9.36
C PHE A 71 8.89 6.47 -9.32
N SER A 72 9.02 5.28 -8.75
CA SER A 72 7.90 4.36 -8.55
C SER A 72 7.20 4.65 -7.22
N ASP A 73 6.05 5.33 -7.25
CA ASP A 73 5.21 5.52 -6.07
C ASP A 73 4.72 4.20 -5.50
N ASP A 74 4.41 3.20 -6.36
CA ASP A 74 4.03 1.85 -5.93
C ASP A 74 5.12 1.16 -5.12
N ALA A 75 6.40 1.28 -5.52
CA ALA A 75 7.50 0.64 -4.81
C ALA A 75 7.73 1.24 -3.41
N TYR A 76 7.69 2.56 -3.30
CA TYR A 76 7.73 3.23 -2.01
C TYR A 76 6.48 2.94 -1.19
N GLY A 77 5.29 2.99 -1.80
CA GLY A 77 4.03 2.71 -1.14
C GLY A 77 3.96 1.30 -0.55
N LEU A 78 4.40 0.29 -1.32
CA LEU A 78 4.46 -1.09 -0.84
C LEU A 78 5.49 -1.27 0.28
N ARG A 79 6.68 -0.66 0.16
CA ARG A 79 7.68 -0.74 1.23
C ARG A 79 7.20 -0.06 2.50
N GLY A 80 6.56 1.10 2.38
CA GLY A 80 5.92 1.79 3.50
C GLY A 80 4.85 0.93 4.18
N TYR A 81 4.02 0.24 3.41
CA TYR A 81 3.03 -0.70 3.95
C TYR A 81 3.68 -1.86 4.71
N LEU A 82 4.73 -2.48 4.17
CA LEU A 82 5.47 -3.55 4.85
C LEU A 82 6.08 -3.06 6.18
N ARG A 83 6.62 -1.83 6.18
CA ARG A 83 7.18 -1.20 7.38
C ARG A 83 6.11 -0.86 8.42
N LEU A 84 4.93 -0.42 7.98
CA LEU A 84 3.78 -0.25 8.88
C LEU A 84 3.42 -1.56 9.57
N GLN A 85 3.37 -2.69 8.84
CA GLN A 85 3.13 -4.00 9.42
C GLN A 85 4.22 -4.43 10.42
N ALA A 86 5.47 -4.02 10.19
CA ALA A 86 6.58 -4.20 11.13
C ALA A 86 6.56 -3.22 12.31
N LYS A 87 5.62 -2.28 12.34
CA LYS A 87 5.55 -1.16 13.32
C LYS A 87 6.75 -0.21 13.24
N GLU A 88 7.44 -0.19 12.11
CA GLU A 88 8.51 0.75 11.77
C GLU A 88 7.89 2.06 11.24
N TYR A 89 7.08 2.71 12.09
CA TYR A 89 6.19 3.79 11.67
C TYR A 89 6.93 4.98 11.02
N HIS A 90 8.07 5.38 11.59
CA HIS A 90 8.84 6.51 11.04
C HIS A 90 9.34 6.23 9.62
N ASP A 91 9.89 5.04 9.40
CA ASP A 91 10.37 4.62 8.09
C ASP A 91 9.23 4.45 7.09
N ALA A 92 8.06 3.96 7.54
CA ALA A 92 6.85 3.89 6.72
C ALA A 92 6.41 5.28 6.25
N ILE A 93 6.38 6.28 7.16
CA ILE A 93 6.05 7.67 6.82
C ILE A 93 7.03 8.27 5.81
N GLU A 94 8.32 8.01 5.95
CA GLU A 94 9.32 8.47 4.97
C GLU A 94 9.05 7.92 3.57
N ASP A 95 8.71 6.64 3.48
CA ASP A 95 8.38 5.99 2.21
C ASP A 95 7.10 6.55 1.61
N TYR A 96 6.03 6.71 2.40
CA TYR A 96 4.79 7.33 1.93
C TYR A 96 5.00 8.77 1.48
N ASN A 97 5.84 9.55 2.18
CA ASN A 97 6.17 10.90 1.76
C ASN A 97 6.88 10.94 0.39
N LYS A 98 7.80 9.99 0.13
CA LYS A 98 8.44 9.85 -1.18
C LYS A 98 7.43 9.46 -2.26
N ALA A 99 6.56 8.50 -1.97
CA ALA A 99 5.51 8.07 -2.88
C ALA A 99 4.54 9.21 -3.23
N LEU A 100 4.07 9.97 -2.23
CA LEU A 100 3.14 11.09 -2.42
C LEU A 100 3.81 12.34 -3.05
N LYS A 101 5.14 12.47 -2.97
CA LYS A 101 5.85 13.46 -3.75
C LYS A 101 5.85 13.14 -5.24
N ILE A 102 5.79 11.85 -5.60
CA ILE A 102 5.72 11.37 -6.99
C ILE A 102 4.27 11.44 -7.48
N ASN A 103 3.33 10.92 -6.70
CA ASN A 103 1.91 10.88 -7.01
C ASN A 103 1.07 11.40 -5.82
N PRO A 104 0.81 12.72 -5.75
CA PRO A 104 0.12 13.34 -4.61
C PRO A 104 -1.32 12.87 -4.40
N GLU A 105 -1.98 12.36 -5.45
CA GLU A 105 -3.38 11.94 -5.42
C GLU A 105 -3.55 10.42 -5.26
N ASN A 106 -2.48 9.70 -4.93
CA ASN A 106 -2.60 8.26 -4.67
C ASN A 106 -3.35 8.02 -3.35
N LYS A 107 -4.69 7.86 -3.47
CA LYS A 107 -5.60 7.69 -2.31
C LYS A 107 -5.23 6.50 -1.43
N ARG A 108 -4.66 5.42 -2.01
CA ARG A 108 -4.23 4.24 -1.25
C ARG A 108 -3.05 4.58 -0.34
N ILE A 109 -2.09 5.36 -0.84
CA ILE A 109 -0.92 5.76 -0.06
C ILE A 109 -1.31 6.81 0.99
N LEU A 110 -2.16 7.79 0.64
CA LEU A 110 -2.73 8.74 1.59
C LEU A 110 -3.43 8.00 2.74
N MET A 111 -4.25 7.02 2.43
CA MET A 111 -4.96 6.21 3.42
C MET A 111 -3.99 5.44 4.34
N SER A 112 -2.97 4.81 3.77
CA SER A 112 -1.97 4.05 4.54
C SER A 112 -1.14 4.99 5.44
N ARG A 113 -0.81 6.20 4.96
CA ARG A 113 -0.11 7.20 5.77
C ARG A 113 -0.99 7.74 6.89
N ALA A 114 -2.27 7.99 6.63
CA ALA A 114 -3.24 8.38 7.65
C ALA A 114 -3.35 7.35 8.79
N ILE A 115 -3.45 6.06 8.44
CA ILE A 115 -3.46 4.97 9.42
C ILE A 115 -2.15 4.96 10.21
N THR A 116 -1.02 5.16 9.56
CA THR A 116 0.29 5.19 10.25
C THR A 116 0.37 6.36 11.22
N TRP A 117 -0.10 7.55 10.82
CA TRP A 117 -0.19 8.70 11.72
C TRP A 117 -1.12 8.43 12.92
N TYR A 118 -2.25 7.76 12.69
CA TYR A 118 -3.17 7.35 13.76
C TYR A 118 -2.47 6.43 14.76
N GLU A 119 -1.75 5.40 14.29
CA GLU A 119 -0.98 4.47 15.14
C GLU A 119 0.10 5.19 15.96
N MET A 120 0.66 6.27 15.43
CA MET A 120 1.62 7.15 16.12
C MET A 120 0.95 8.17 17.04
N LYS A 121 -0.40 8.18 17.14
CA LYS A 121 -1.21 9.20 17.84
C LYS A 121 -0.99 10.63 17.35
N LYS A 122 -0.60 10.75 16.08
CA LYS A 122 -0.49 12.02 15.36
C LYS A 122 -1.81 12.33 14.67
N TYR A 123 -2.82 12.62 15.49
CA TYR A 123 -4.21 12.76 15.07
C TYR A 123 -4.46 13.90 14.08
N PRO A 124 -3.85 15.09 14.23
CA PRO A 124 -4.00 16.16 13.23
C PRO A 124 -3.54 15.72 11.84
N GLU A 125 -2.36 15.10 11.75
CA GLU A 125 -1.77 14.62 10.50
C GLU A 125 -2.63 13.51 9.86
N ALA A 126 -3.19 12.62 10.68
CA ALA A 126 -4.12 11.59 10.21
C ALA A 126 -5.41 12.18 9.63
N LEU A 127 -5.99 13.20 10.28
CA LEU A 127 -7.18 13.90 9.78
C LEU A 127 -6.93 14.62 8.46
N GLU A 128 -5.75 15.23 8.29
CA GLU A 128 -5.35 15.85 7.03
C GLU A 128 -5.32 14.84 5.90
N ASP A 129 -4.69 13.68 6.11
CA ASP A 129 -4.59 12.64 5.10
C ASP A 129 -5.94 12.00 4.78
N TYR A 130 -6.79 11.67 5.78
CA TYR A 130 -8.14 11.19 5.52
C TYR A 130 -8.95 12.21 4.70
N THR A 131 -8.79 13.49 5.02
CA THR A 131 -9.47 14.55 4.27
C THR A 131 -8.92 14.69 2.85
N ALA A 132 -7.62 14.50 2.65
CA ALA A 132 -7.02 14.46 1.32
C ALA A 132 -7.54 13.28 0.49
N VAL A 133 -7.71 12.09 1.09
CA VAL A 133 -8.35 10.94 0.42
C VAL A 133 -9.74 11.33 -0.11
N LEU A 134 -10.56 11.97 0.73
CA LEU A 134 -11.93 12.36 0.38
C LEU A 134 -12.01 13.51 -0.64
N LYS A 135 -10.98 14.32 -0.78
CA LYS A 135 -10.85 15.29 -1.87
C LYS A 135 -10.57 14.61 -3.20
N VAL A 136 -9.78 13.52 -3.20
CA VAL A 136 -9.48 12.72 -4.40
C VAL A 136 -10.68 11.85 -4.79
N ASP A 137 -11.32 11.24 -3.80
CA ASP A 137 -12.46 10.34 -4.00
C ASP A 137 -13.49 10.55 -2.88
N SER A 138 -14.50 11.37 -3.15
CA SER A 138 -15.58 11.68 -2.21
C SER A 138 -16.53 10.50 -1.94
N THR A 139 -16.37 9.39 -2.66
CA THR A 139 -17.17 8.17 -2.46
C THR A 139 -16.45 7.08 -1.69
N TYR A 140 -15.25 7.37 -1.16
CA TYR A 140 -14.44 6.39 -0.47
C TYR A 140 -14.91 6.20 0.99
N ALA A 141 -15.94 5.36 1.17
CA ALA A 141 -16.59 5.11 2.46
C ALA A 141 -15.62 4.77 3.60
N TYR A 142 -14.54 4.02 3.28
CA TYR A 142 -13.54 3.62 4.28
C TYR A 142 -12.78 4.82 4.87
N ALA A 143 -12.57 5.89 4.10
CA ALA A 143 -11.95 7.11 4.63
C ALA A 143 -12.88 7.88 5.56
N TYR A 144 -14.17 8.00 5.22
CA TYR A 144 -15.17 8.57 6.12
C TYR A 144 -15.23 7.79 7.43
N TYR A 145 -15.31 6.46 7.35
CA TYR A 145 -15.40 5.61 8.53
C TYR A 145 -14.20 5.80 9.47
N ASN A 146 -12.98 5.75 8.96
CA ASN A 146 -11.78 5.93 9.79
C ASN A 146 -11.65 7.35 10.32
N ARG A 147 -12.03 8.37 9.53
CA ARG A 147 -12.04 9.77 9.99
C ARG A 147 -13.07 9.98 11.09
N ALA A 148 -14.26 9.36 10.98
CA ALA A 148 -15.29 9.40 12.01
C ALA A 148 -14.80 8.77 13.33
N LEU A 149 -14.17 7.60 13.26
CA LEU A 149 -13.60 6.96 14.45
C LEU A 149 -12.58 7.87 15.14
N LEU A 150 -11.65 8.44 14.37
CA LEU A 150 -10.66 9.35 14.90
C LEU A 150 -11.29 10.62 15.51
N ARG A 151 -12.28 11.23 14.83
CA ARG A 151 -13.03 12.39 15.34
C ARG A 151 -13.75 12.08 16.65
N SER A 152 -14.38 10.91 16.73
CA SER A 152 -15.01 10.43 17.97
C SER A 152 -14.01 10.29 19.11
N GLU A 153 -12.82 9.73 18.84
CA GLU A 153 -11.75 9.54 19.83
C GLU A 153 -11.23 10.87 20.41
N ILE A 154 -11.13 11.90 19.55
CA ILE A 154 -10.67 13.24 19.99
C ILE A 154 -11.80 14.15 20.49
N GLY A 155 -13.03 13.65 20.58
CA GLY A 155 -14.20 14.39 21.10
C GLY A 155 -14.89 15.31 20.08
N ASP A 156 -14.56 15.23 18.80
CA ASP A 156 -15.24 15.96 17.71
C ASP A 156 -16.52 15.22 17.25
N VAL A 157 -17.45 15.07 18.20
CA VAL A 157 -18.62 14.19 18.06
C VAL A 157 -19.51 14.60 16.90
N ASN A 158 -19.74 15.91 16.70
CA ASN A 158 -20.65 16.38 15.67
C ASN A 158 -20.15 16.04 14.26
N ASN A 159 -18.87 16.25 13.99
CA ASN A 159 -18.27 15.92 12.71
C ASN A 159 -18.10 14.40 12.53
N ALA A 160 -17.91 13.65 13.63
CA ALA A 160 -17.89 12.18 13.59
C ALA A 160 -19.25 11.62 13.13
N ILE A 161 -20.36 12.14 13.68
CA ILE A 161 -21.72 11.73 13.26
C ILE A 161 -21.93 12.02 11.77
N GLN A 162 -21.56 13.20 11.28
CA GLN A 162 -21.67 13.53 9.86
C GLN A 162 -20.90 12.54 8.96
N ASP A 163 -19.70 12.17 9.34
CA ASP A 163 -18.92 11.19 8.58
C ASP A 163 -19.56 9.80 8.61
N PHE A 164 -20.12 9.36 9.76
CA PHE A 164 -20.85 8.09 9.83
C PHE A 164 -22.12 8.12 8.97
N ASP A 165 -22.87 9.23 8.95
CA ASP A 165 -24.05 9.40 8.11
C ASP A 165 -23.68 9.23 6.63
N GLN A 166 -22.55 9.80 6.18
CA GLN A 166 -22.06 9.59 4.81
C GLN A 166 -21.77 8.12 4.51
N VAL A 167 -21.22 7.37 5.46
CA VAL A 167 -20.98 5.91 5.28
C VAL A 167 -22.30 5.16 5.13
N LEU A 168 -23.32 5.51 5.94
CA LEU A 168 -24.66 4.88 5.89
C LEU A 168 -25.41 5.21 4.60
N GLU A 169 -25.28 6.43 4.09
CA GLU A 169 -25.87 6.83 2.80
C GLU A 169 -25.25 6.07 1.61
N MET A 170 -23.96 5.73 1.68
CA MET A 170 -23.25 4.98 0.62
C MET A 170 -23.54 3.48 0.63
N ASN A 171 -23.95 2.94 1.78
CA ASN A 171 -24.25 1.51 1.97
C ASN A 171 -25.58 1.35 2.73
N PRO A 172 -26.72 1.64 2.07
CA PRO A 172 -28.04 1.55 2.68
C PRO A 172 -28.47 0.10 3.00
#